data_83293d60d42845c02f20444b865f15a8
#
_entry.id   83293d60d42845c02f20444b865f15a8
#
_cell.length_a   1.000
_cell.length_b   1.000
_cell.length_c   1.000
_cell.angle_alpha   90.00
_cell.angle_beta   90.00
_cell.angle_gamma   90.00
#
_symmetry.space_group_name_H-M   'P 1'
#
loop_
_entity.id
_entity.type
_entity.pdbx_description
1 polymer ?
#
loop_
_entity_poly.entity_id
_entity_poly.type
_entity_poly.pdbx_seq_one_letter_code
_entity_poly.pdbx_strand_id
1 'polypeptide(L)'
;IIVDPMGVVPAIYVYFKKAPAGFLETGYYNDFDGRSREGMYEVDHLPSKAAVREYLINKYPEAEKDDIKKLLGKVAVVSIPIDVHRDCSETFRGRNNSRIETENGETISKKELDARDLEFAVDSNWNANAKCLKERYGISDEKIEEVRAKLYDLNRRVGLY
;
A
#
# COMPACT_ATOMS: atom_id res chain seq x y z
N ILE A 1 -23.85 8.66 18.57
CA ILE A 1 -24.16 7.39 19.25
C ILE A 1 -25.33 7.61 20.19
N ILE A 2 -26.25 6.71 20.15
CA ILE A 2 -27.45 6.75 20.96
C ILE A 2 -27.20 6.08 22.30
N VAL A 3 -27.54 6.72 23.38
CA VAL A 3 -27.49 6.11 24.70
C VAL A 3 -28.80 5.32 24.91
N ASP A 4 -28.66 4.06 25.16
CA ASP A 4 -29.81 3.17 25.36
C ASP A 4 -29.55 2.24 26.55
N PRO A 5 -30.27 2.44 27.67
CA PRO A 5 -30.09 1.59 28.85
C PRO A 5 -30.50 0.13 28.64
N MET A 6 -31.20 -0.18 27.56
CA MET A 6 -31.61 -1.53 27.20
C MET A 6 -30.53 -2.34 26.47
N GLY A 7 -29.34 -1.80 26.36
CA GLY A 7 -28.18 -2.51 25.76
C GLY A 7 -28.05 -2.33 24.26
N VAL A 8 -28.83 -1.48 23.64
CA VAL A 8 -28.72 -1.18 22.21
C VAL A 8 -27.44 -0.41 21.91
N VAL A 9 -26.99 0.47 22.83
CA VAL A 9 -25.78 1.27 22.67
C VAL A 9 -24.55 0.41 22.38
N PRO A 10 -24.27 -0.68 23.13
CA PRO A 10 -23.12 -1.55 22.80
C PRO A 10 -23.24 -2.16 21.41
N ALA A 11 -24.42 -2.59 20.99
CA ALA A 11 -24.65 -3.15 19.66
C ALA A 11 -24.41 -2.11 18.56
N ILE A 12 -24.90 -0.89 18.75
CA ILE A 12 -24.67 0.22 17.81
C ILE A 12 -23.20 0.56 17.74
N TYR A 13 -22.51 0.62 18.87
CA TYR A 13 -21.06 0.90 18.92
C TYR A 13 -20.27 -0.15 18.14
N VAL A 14 -20.56 -1.44 18.34
CA VAL A 14 -19.90 -2.51 17.60
C VAL A 14 -20.16 -2.39 16.09
N TYR A 15 -21.39 -2.04 15.72
CA TYR A 15 -21.75 -1.87 14.31
C TYR A 15 -20.96 -0.76 13.62
N PHE A 16 -20.73 0.37 14.30
CA PHE A 16 -19.99 1.51 13.73
C PHE A 16 -18.48 1.43 13.97
N LYS A 17 -18.04 0.52 14.83
CA LYS A 17 -16.61 0.32 15.06
C LYS A 17 -16.00 -0.36 13.85
N LYS A 18 -14.95 0.25 13.29
CA LYS A 18 -14.23 -0.33 12.16
C LYS A 18 -13.49 -1.60 12.60
N ALA A 19 -13.58 -2.64 11.77
CA ALA A 19 -12.83 -3.87 12.00
C ALA A 19 -11.31 -3.59 11.98
N PRO A 20 -10.52 -4.29 12.80
CA PRO A 20 -9.07 -4.16 12.72
C PRO A 20 -8.54 -4.64 11.37
N ALA A 21 -7.39 -4.12 10.97
CA ALA A 21 -6.72 -4.57 9.76
C ALA A 21 -6.29 -6.02 9.92
N GLY A 22 -6.54 -6.82 8.89
CA GLY A 22 -6.20 -8.25 8.87
C GLY A 22 -4.85 -8.52 8.20
N PHE A 23 -4.31 -9.71 8.46
CA PHE A 23 -3.08 -10.20 7.83
C PHE A 23 -3.29 -10.34 6.31
N LEU A 24 -2.44 -9.69 5.52
CA LEU A 24 -2.49 -9.65 4.06
C LEU A 24 -3.81 -9.09 3.49
N GLU A 25 -4.53 -8.33 4.27
CA GLU A 25 -5.72 -7.63 3.78
C GLU A 25 -5.32 -6.54 2.81
N THR A 26 -5.98 -6.49 1.65
CA THR A 26 -5.79 -5.49 0.61
C THR A 26 -6.96 -4.52 0.57
N GLY A 27 -6.71 -3.32 0.11
CA GLY A 27 -7.73 -2.29 -0.08
C GLY A 27 -7.07 -1.01 -0.58
N TYR A 28 -7.86 0.06 -0.64
CA TYR A 28 -7.30 1.39 -0.86
C TYR A 28 -6.82 1.96 0.45
N TYR A 29 -5.83 2.83 0.41
CA TYR A 29 -5.26 3.40 1.63
C TYR A 29 -6.33 3.99 2.55
N ASN A 30 -7.28 4.73 2.00
CA ASN A 30 -8.37 5.34 2.77
C ASN A 30 -9.28 4.31 3.47
N ASP A 31 -9.35 3.08 2.97
CA ASP A 31 -10.15 2.02 3.60
C ASP A 31 -9.61 1.60 4.96
N PHE A 32 -8.34 1.91 5.23
CA PHE A 32 -7.68 1.58 6.49
C PHE A 32 -7.71 2.70 7.52
N ASP A 33 -8.29 3.86 7.18
CA ASP A 33 -8.40 4.99 8.10
C ASP A 33 -9.21 4.61 9.34
N GLY A 34 -8.63 4.88 10.51
CA GLY A 34 -9.27 4.61 11.80
C GLY A 34 -9.38 3.14 12.17
N ARG A 35 -8.79 2.24 11.40
CA ARG A 35 -8.74 0.81 11.71
C ARG A 35 -7.48 0.48 12.51
N SER A 36 -7.65 -0.28 13.61
CA SER A 36 -6.53 -0.74 14.41
C SER A 36 -5.64 -1.70 13.61
N ARG A 37 -4.34 -1.57 13.77
CA ARG A 37 -3.35 -2.50 13.23
C ARG A 37 -2.84 -3.46 14.30
N GLU A 38 -3.43 -3.37 15.49
CA GLU A 38 -3.21 -4.26 16.64
C GLU A 38 -1.74 -4.36 17.08
N GLY A 39 -0.91 -3.38 16.71
CA GLY A 39 0.52 -3.42 16.99
C GLY A 39 1.28 -4.50 16.23
N MET A 40 0.62 -5.17 15.24
CA MET A 40 1.20 -6.27 14.48
C MET A 40 1.47 -5.93 13.02
N TYR A 41 0.71 -4.99 12.46
CA TYR A 41 0.72 -4.69 11.03
C TYR A 41 1.08 -3.25 10.72
N GLU A 42 1.62 -3.05 9.55
CA GLU A 42 1.73 -1.76 8.87
C GLU A 42 1.12 -1.91 7.49
N VAL A 43 0.63 -0.81 6.95
CA VAL A 43 -0.01 -0.77 5.63
C VAL A 43 1.02 -0.29 4.62
N ASP A 44 1.32 -1.11 3.63
CA ASP A 44 2.30 -0.81 2.59
C ASP A 44 1.61 -0.42 1.29
N HIS A 45 2.01 0.71 0.72
CA HIS A 45 1.50 1.19 -0.56
C HIS A 45 2.24 0.50 -1.72
N LEU A 46 1.47 -0.04 -2.66
CA LEU A 46 2.01 -0.67 -3.87
C LEU A 46 1.25 -0.17 -5.11
N PRO A 47 1.84 0.75 -5.89
CA PRO A 47 3.19 1.33 -5.75
C PRO A 47 3.29 2.30 -4.56
N SER A 48 4.52 2.68 -4.19
CA SER A 48 4.74 3.59 -3.08
C SER A 48 4.11 4.96 -3.32
N LYS A 49 3.73 5.65 -2.24
CA LYS A 49 3.24 7.03 -2.33
C LYS A 49 4.21 7.94 -3.08
N ALA A 50 5.51 7.79 -2.82
CA ALA A 50 6.54 8.62 -3.45
C ALA A 50 6.58 8.42 -4.96
N ALA A 51 6.48 7.19 -5.44
CA ALA A 51 6.44 6.88 -6.87
C ALA A 51 5.18 7.41 -7.54
N VAL A 52 4.02 7.22 -6.91
CA VAL A 52 2.74 7.73 -7.46
C VAL A 52 2.73 9.24 -7.50
N ARG A 53 3.23 9.90 -6.46
CA ARG A 53 3.35 11.37 -6.45
C ARG A 53 4.24 11.86 -7.59
N GLU A 54 5.40 11.25 -7.78
CA GLU A 54 6.33 11.58 -8.85
C GLU A 54 5.66 11.41 -10.21
N TYR A 55 4.97 10.30 -10.44
CA TYR A 55 4.21 10.05 -11.65
C TYR A 55 3.14 11.12 -11.90
N LEU A 56 2.36 11.48 -10.88
CA LEU A 56 1.28 12.45 -11.01
C LEU A 56 1.81 13.86 -11.29
N ILE A 57 2.88 14.28 -10.62
CA ILE A 57 3.51 15.58 -10.84
C ILE A 57 4.05 15.67 -12.25
N ASN A 58 4.67 14.62 -12.76
CA ASN A 58 5.23 14.59 -14.11
C ASN A 58 4.14 14.58 -15.20
N LYS A 59 3.08 13.83 -14.96
CA LYS A 59 1.97 13.69 -15.93
C LYS A 59 1.02 14.88 -15.90
N TYR A 60 0.81 15.45 -14.72
CA TYR A 60 -0.15 16.54 -14.50
C TYR A 60 0.52 17.69 -13.73
N PRO A 61 1.44 18.44 -14.39
CA PRO A 61 2.20 19.49 -13.69
C PRO A 61 1.33 20.62 -13.14
N GLU A 62 0.11 20.77 -13.66
CA GLU A 62 -0.86 21.78 -13.20
C GLU A 62 -1.73 21.28 -12.03
N ALA A 63 -1.60 20.04 -11.62
CA ALA A 63 -2.44 19.46 -10.54
C ALA A 63 -2.13 20.13 -9.20
N GLU A 64 -3.19 20.43 -8.46
CA GLU A 64 -3.06 20.98 -7.12
C GLU A 64 -2.62 19.90 -6.11
N LYS A 65 -1.90 20.33 -5.08
CA LYS A 65 -1.38 19.41 -4.05
C LYS A 65 -2.50 18.63 -3.36
N ASP A 66 -3.65 19.27 -3.12
CA ASP A 66 -4.78 18.60 -2.47
C ASP A 66 -5.39 17.49 -3.33
N ASP A 67 -5.44 17.69 -4.65
CA ASP A 67 -5.93 16.68 -5.58
C ASP A 67 -4.98 15.49 -5.65
N ILE A 68 -3.69 15.75 -5.67
CA ILE A 68 -2.67 14.68 -5.60
C ILE A 68 -2.82 13.91 -4.29
N LYS A 69 -2.98 14.59 -3.16
CA LYS A 69 -3.16 13.95 -1.85
C LYS A 69 -4.38 13.04 -1.83
N LYS A 70 -5.50 13.47 -2.42
CA LYS A 70 -6.72 12.64 -2.53
C LYS A 70 -6.47 11.39 -3.36
N LEU A 71 -5.77 11.52 -4.47
CA LEU A 71 -5.42 10.37 -5.32
C LEU A 71 -4.50 9.39 -4.61
N LEU A 72 -3.56 9.87 -3.79
CA LEU A 72 -2.70 9.00 -2.99
C LEU A 72 -3.48 8.14 -1.98
N GLY A 73 -4.61 8.63 -1.50
CA GLY A 73 -5.53 7.84 -0.66
C GLY A 73 -6.25 6.71 -1.39
N LYS A 74 -6.21 6.70 -2.71
CA LYS A 74 -6.82 5.68 -3.58
C LYS A 74 -5.81 4.67 -4.12
N VAL A 75 -4.57 4.72 -3.69
CA VAL A 75 -3.56 3.73 -4.08
C VAL A 75 -3.82 2.43 -3.33
N ALA A 76 -3.60 1.31 -4.00
CA ALA A 76 -3.72 -0.01 -3.40
C ALA A 76 -2.68 -0.20 -2.30
N VAL A 77 -3.12 -0.81 -1.21
CA VAL A 77 -2.28 -1.14 -0.07
C VAL A 77 -2.51 -2.56 0.40
N VAL A 78 -1.57 -3.10 1.14
CA VAL A 78 -1.68 -4.38 1.82
C VAL A 78 -1.20 -4.25 3.26
N SER A 79 -1.95 -4.87 4.16
CA SER A 79 -1.57 -4.97 5.58
C SER A 79 -0.58 -6.11 5.76
N ILE A 80 0.64 -5.80 6.17
CA ILE A 80 1.73 -6.78 6.32
C ILE A 80 2.35 -6.68 7.71
N PRO A 81 3.01 -7.74 8.19
CA PRO A 81 3.71 -7.68 9.47
C PRO A 81 4.73 -6.55 9.51
N ILE A 82 4.85 -5.93 10.68
CA ILE A 82 5.75 -4.78 10.89
C ILE A 82 7.19 -5.11 10.48
N ASP A 83 7.68 -6.30 10.86
CA ASP A 83 9.03 -6.71 10.52
C ASP A 83 9.25 -6.85 9.01
N VAL A 84 8.28 -7.38 8.29
CA VAL A 84 8.35 -7.49 6.83
C VAL A 84 8.39 -6.10 6.19
N HIS A 85 7.51 -5.19 6.62
CA HIS A 85 7.49 -3.84 6.08
C HIS A 85 8.80 -3.11 6.32
N ARG A 86 9.32 -3.17 7.52
CA ARG A 86 10.54 -2.44 7.89
C ARG A 86 11.81 -3.05 7.36
N ASP A 87 11.91 -4.37 7.33
CA ASP A 87 13.15 -5.06 6.92
C ASP A 87 13.22 -5.32 5.42
N CYS A 88 12.08 -5.57 4.77
CA CYS A 88 12.04 -6.17 3.43
C CYS A 88 11.47 -5.25 2.36
N SER A 89 10.59 -4.30 2.71
CA SER A 89 10.03 -3.39 1.72
C SER A 89 11.14 -2.55 1.08
N GLU A 90 11.20 -2.59 -0.22
CA GLU A 90 12.19 -1.81 -0.99
C GLU A 90 11.87 -0.32 -1.05
N THR A 91 10.70 0.07 -0.56
CA THR A 91 10.22 1.46 -0.59
C THR A 91 10.02 2.06 0.80
N PHE A 92 10.42 1.33 1.86
CA PHE A 92 10.23 1.80 3.22
C PHE A 92 11.05 3.07 3.49
N ARG A 93 10.35 4.17 3.83
CA ARG A 93 10.96 5.47 4.18
C ARG A 93 12.00 5.94 3.14
N GLY A 94 13.23 6.19 3.56
CA GLY A 94 14.32 6.69 2.74
C GLY A 94 14.75 5.77 1.60
N ARG A 95 14.33 4.51 1.58
CA ARG A 95 14.66 3.58 0.49
C ARG A 95 14.12 4.02 -0.87
N ASN A 96 13.05 4.82 -0.89
CA ASN A 96 12.55 5.46 -2.11
C ASN A 96 13.56 6.40 -2.76
N ASN A 97 14.52 6.90 -2.00
CA ASN A 97 15.57 7.78 -2.49
C ASN A 97 16.87 7.02 -2.81
N SER A 98 16.89 5.70 -2.67
CA SER A 98 18.05 4.88 -3.04
C SER A 98 18.38 5.06 -4.50
N ARG A 99 19.68 5.20 -4.80
CA ARG A 99 20.16 5.37 -6.17
C ARG A 99 20.25 4.02 -6.86
N ILE A 100 19.68 3.95 -8.03
CA ILE A 100 19.61 2.73 -8.83
C ILE A 100 20.22 3.03 -10.20
N GLU A 101 21.12 2.16 -10.65
CA GLU A 101 21.63 2.21 -12.01
C GLU A 101 20.69 1.47 -12.94
N THR A 102 20.20 2.15 -13.98
CA THR A 102 19.33 1.56 -14.99
C THR A 102 20.17 0.81 -16.03
N GLU A 103 19.51 -0.01 -16.85
CA GLU A 103 20.14 -0.76 -17.95
C GLU A 103 20.90 0.17 -18.92
N ASN A 104 20.47 1.43 -19.04
CA ASN A 104 21.11 2.42 -19.89
C ASN A 104 22.29 3.14 -19.21
N GLY A 105 22.68 2.72 -18.01
CA GLY A 105 23.77 3.37 -17.25
C GLY A 105 23.36 4.67 -16.56
N GLU A 106 22.08 5.04 -16.59
CA GLU A 106 21.56 6.19 -15.88
C GLU A 106 21.39 5.86 -14.39
N THR A 107 21.75 6.79 -13.51
CA THR A 107 21.52 6.65 -12.07
C THR A 107 20.37 7.51 -11.61
N ILE A 108 19.29 6.91 -11.14
CA ILE A 108 18.07 7.60 -10.68
C ILE A 108 17.66 7.06 -9.32
N SER A 109 16.72 7.76 -8.65
CA SER A 109 16.14 7.25 -7.41
C SER A 109 15.15 6.11 -7.66
N LYS A 110 14.93 5.29 -6.65
CA LYS A 110 13.95 4.20 -6.71
C LYS A 110 12.56 4.74 -7.06
N LYS A 111 12.12 5.84 -6.45
CA LYS A 111 10.81 6.44 -6.75
C LYS A 111 10.69 6.92 -8.20
N GLU A 112 11.76 7.47 -8.77
CA GLU A 112 11.76 7.88 -10.17
C GLU A 112 11.68 6.68 -11.11
N LEU A 113 12.41 5.62 -10.80
CA LEU A 113 12.34 4.37 -11.57
C LEU A 113 10.92 3.79 -11.51
N ASP A 114 10.36 3.68 -10.32
CA ASP A 114 9.02 3.14 -10.14
C ASP A 114 7.93 4.02 -10.80
N ALA A 115 8.12 5.34 -10.80
CA ALA A 115 7.20 6.26 -11.45
C ALA A 115 7.15 6.11 -12.98
N ARG A 116 8.18 5.55 -13.61
CA ARG A 116 8.21 5.31 -15.06
C ARG A 116 7.27 4.20 -15.50
N ASP A 117 7.02 3.24 -14.62
CA ASP A 117 6.11 2.11 -14.87
C ASP A 117 5.50 1.66 -13.55
N LEU A 118 4.33 2.21 -13.23
CA LEU A 118 3.67 1.95 -11.95
C LEU A 118 3.18 0.49 -11.82
N GLU A 119 2.79 -0.15 -12.91
CA GLU A 119 2.39 -1.55 -12.90
C GLU A 119 3.58 -2.45 -12.57
N PHE A 120 4.71 -2.22 -13.22
CA PHE A 120 5.95 -2.93 -12.90
C PHE A 120 6.42 -2.65 -11.47
N ALA A 121 6.23 -1.41 -10.98
CA ALA A 121 6.56 -1.05 -9.60
C ALA A 121 5.79 -1.88 -8.58
N VAL A 122 4.50 -2.15 -8.80
CA VAL A 122 3.71 -3.04 -7.94
C VAL A 122 4.37 -4.41 -7.86
N ASP A 123 4.77 -4.95 -9.00
CA ASP A 123 5.38 -6.27 -9.09
C ASP A 123 6.70 -6.31 -8.32
N SER A 124 7.58 -5.35 -8.56
CA SER A 124 8.86 -5.23 -7.87
C SER A 124 8.68 -5.06 -6.35
N ASN A 125 7.84 -4.11 -5.95
CA ASN A 125 7.59 -3.80 -4.54
C ASN A 125 6.97 -5.02 -3.81
N TRP A 126 6.03 -5.71 -4.46
CA TRP A 126 5.42 -6.89 -3.87
C TRP A 126 6.39 -8.07 -3.77
N ASN A 127 7.22 -8.30 -4.79
CA ASN A 127 8.23 -9.37 -4.76
C ASN A 127 9.18 -9.22 -3.57
N ALA A 128 9.58 -8.01 -3.24
CA ALA A 128 10.45 -7.75 -2.08
C ALA A 128 9.79 -8.19 -0.77
N ASN A 129 8.50 -7.86 -0.58
CA ASN A 129 7.74 -8.29 0.59
C ASN A 129 7.47 -9.80 0.58
N ALA A 130 7.12 -10.34 -0.59
CA ALA A 130 6.76 -11.75 -0.75
C ALA A 130 7.89 -12.69 -0.33
N LYS A 131 9.12 -12.35 -0.64
CA LYS A 131 10.28 -13.13 -0.24
C LYS A 131 10.32 -13.35 1.28
N CYS A 132 10.17 -12.28 2.04
CA CYS A 132 10.16 -12.35 3.50
C CYS A 132 8.90 -13.02 4.05
N LEU A 133 7.75 -12.78 3.43
CA LEU A 133 6.50 -13.44 3.83
C LEU A 133 6.60 -14.96 3.68
N LYS A 134 7.20 -15.44 2.60
CA LYS A 134 7.42 -16.88 2.41
C LYS A 134 8.42 -17.44 3.40
N GLU A 135 9.56 -16.77 3.58
CA GLU A 135 10.64 -17.23 4.44
C GLU A 135 10.27 -17.19 5.93
N ARG A 136 9.62 -16.11 6.39
CA ARG A 136 9.33 -15.86 7.81
C ARG A 136 7.98 -16.37 8.27
N TYR A 137 6.99 -16.39 7.38
CA TYR A 137 5.60 -16.70 7.73
C TYR A 137 5.06 -17.92 7.00
N GLY A 138 5.85 -18.55 6.15
CA GLY A 138 5.44 -19.76 5.43
C GLY A 138 4.28 -19.54 4.45
N ILE A 139 4.12 -18.30 3.92
CA ILE A 139 3.04 -17.99 3.01
C ILE A 139 3.25 -18.73 1.68
N SER A 140 2.17 -19.35 1.19
CA SER A 140 2.22 -20.10 -0.07
C SER A 140 2.38 -19.19 -1.30
N ASP A 141 2.92 -19.73 -2.37
CA ASP A 141 3.00 -19.03 -3.65
C ASP A 141 1.61 -18.66 -4.16
N GLU A 142 0.62 -19.51 -3.95
CA GLU A 142 -0.78 -19.24 -4.32
C GLU A 142 -1.30 -17.98 -3.63
N LYS A 143 -1.05 -17.84 -2.34
CA LYS A 143 -1.48 -16.66 -1.56
C LYS A 143 -0.74 -15.41 -2.02
N ILE A 144 0.55 -15.50 -2.31
CA ILE A 144 1.34 -14.40 -2.84
C ILE A 144 0.74 -13.90 -4.16
N GLU A 145 0.38 -14.82 -5.07
CA GLU A 145 -0.22 -14.45 -6.37
C GLU A 145 -1.65 -13.93 -6.22
N GLU A 146 -2.43 -14.45 -5.29
CA GLU A 146 -3.76 -13.92 -4.97
C GLU A 146 -3.71 -12.46 -4.55
N VAL A 147 -2.78 -12.11 -3.65
CA VAL A 147 -2.60 -10.73 -3.19
C VAL A 147 -2.11 -9.85 -4.34
N ARG A 148 -1.16 -10.32 -5.14
CA ARG A 148 -0.67 -9.59 -6.32
C ARG A 148 -1.81 -9.22 -7.25
N ALA A 149 -2.66 -10.17 -7.57
CA ALA A 149 -3.80 -9.96 -8.46
C ALA A 149 -4.77 -8.91 -7.90
N LYS A 150 -5.03 -8.94 -6.60
CA LYS A 150 -5.87 -7.94 -5.92
C LYS A 150 -5.28 -6.53 -6.00
N LEU A 151 -3.97 -6.40 -5.78
CA LEU A 151 -3.28 -5.11 -5.86
C LEU A 151 -3.36 -4.52 -7.27
N TYR A 152 -3.12 -5.32 -8.29
CA TYR A 152 -3.27 -4.90 -9.68
C TYR A 152 -4.70 -4.45 -10.00
N ASP A 153 -5.68 -5.23 -9.58
CA ASP A 153 -7.09 -4.94 -9.84
C ASP A 153 -7.52 -3.62 -9.18
N LEU A 154 -7.16 -3.41 -7.92
CA LEU A 154 -7.46 -2.17 -7.19
C LEU A 154 -6.89 -0.94 -7.89
N ASN A 155 -5.64 -0.96 -8.27
CA ASN A 155 -4.98 0.16 -8.95
C ASN A 155 -5.57 0.42 -10.34
N ARG A 156 -5.91 -0.66 -11.06
CA ARG A 156 -6.52 -0.55 -12.39
C ARG A 156 -7.90 0.09 -12.31
N ARG A 157 -8.69 -0.27 -11.30
CA ARG A 157 -10.05 0.29 -11.11
C ARG A 157 -10.05 1.80 -10.89
N VAL A 158 -9.02 2.36 -10.30
CA VAL A 158 -8.89 3.82 -10.10
C VAL A 158 -8.13 4.50 -11.24
N GLY A 159 -7.77 3.76 -12.27
CA GLY A 159 -7.13 4.31 -13.45
C GLY A 159 -5.67 4.66 -13.27
N LEU A 160 -4.97 4.01 -12.34
CA LEU A 160 -3.56 4.26 -12.12
C LEU A 160 -2.71 3.75 -13.29
N TYR A 161 -3.16 2.71 -13.96
CA TYR A 161 -2.58 2.16 -15.20
C TYR A 161 -3.59 1.36 -16.01
#